data_3246a7bed4eef46b229c2670194895c6
#
_entry.id   3246a7bed4eef46b229c2670194895c6
#
_cell.length_a   1.000
_cell.length_b   1.000
_cell.length_c   1.000
_cell.angle_alpha   90.00
_cell.angle_beta   90.00
_cell.angle_gamma   90.00
#
_symmetry.space_group_name_H-M   'P 1'
#
loop_
_entity.id
_entity.type
_entity.pdbx_description
1 polymer ?
#
loop_
_entity_poly.entity_id
_entity_poly.type
_entity_poly.pdbx_seq_one_letter_code
_entity_poly.pdbx_strand_id
1 'polypeptide(L)'
;MPQRLLFVRAVNVGGARMPMAEFRELLASLGGTRAATLIASGNAVVEVEGDAAAFDRAVEAGMRDRFGFDREVISRTAAEVSASLAEHPLPVEDAARSYVCFLDRIPAPEAIEQASAVPTGADRWALGEHDLHLRFEAGAGTAELDLTRLLKA
;
A
#
# COMPACT_ATOMS: atom_id res chain seq x y z
N MET A 1 -7.45 -21.83 -1.66
CA MET A 1 -6.68 -20.98 -0.74
C MET A 1 -6.96 -19.51 -1.02
N PRO A 2 -7.22 -18.72 0.01
CA PRO A 2 -7.47 -17.29 -0.17
C PRO A 2 -6.27 -16.58 -0.80
N GLN A 3 -6.54 -15.80 -1.82
CA GLN A 3 -5.53 -15.00 -2.49
C GLN A 3 -5.41 -13.62 -1.83
N ARG A 4 -4.19 -13.20 -1.57
CA ARG A 4 -3.87 -11.89 -1.00
C ARG A 4 -3.01 -11.08 -1.96
N LEU A 5 -3.31 -9.81 -2.08
CA LEU A 5 -2.48 -8.83 -2.76
C LEU A 5 -1.68 -8.10 -1.69
N LEU A 6 -0.35 -8.22 -1.75
CA LEU A 6 0.56 -7.58 -0.81
C LEU A 6 1.13 -6.31 -1.41
N PHE A 7 1.18 -5.28 -0.58
CA PHE A 7 1.78 -3.99 -0.92
C PHE A 7 2.85 -3.69 0.12
N VAL A 8 4.11 -3.62 -0.31
CA VAL A 8 5.24 -3.30 0.55
C VAL A 8 5.65 -1.85 0.31
N ARG A 9 5.76 -1.09 1.38
CA ARG A 9 6.09 0.32 1.29
C ARG A 9 7.57 0.54 0.95
N ALA A 10 7.82 1.40 -0.02
CA ALA A 10 9.13 2.01 -0.31
C ALA A 10 10.30 1.01 -0.46
N VAL A 11 10.11 -0.09 -1.18
CA VAL A 11 11.20 -1.00 -1.55
C VAL A 11 11.81 -0.61 -2.90
N ASN A 12 13.06 -0.98 -3.10
CA ASN A 12 13.86 -0.66 -4.29
C ASN A 12 13.95 0.85 -4.58
N VAL A 13 13.80 1.65 -3.53
CA VAL A 13 14.05 3.09 -3.52
C VAL A 13 14.85 3.45 -2.28
N GLY A 14 15.75 4.41 -2.36
CA GLY A 14 16.47 4.91 -1.20
C GLY A 14 17.32 3.87 -0.45
N GLY A 15 17.82 2.84 -1.12
CA GLY A 15 18.72 1.84 -0.54
C GLY A 15 18.03 0.59 0.04
N ALA A 16 16.72 0.54 0.14
CA ALA A 16 15.99 -0.66 0.57
C ALA A 16 15.84 -1.61 -0.62
N ARG A 17 16.89 -2.37 -0.88
CA ARG A 17 16.95 -3.27 -2.04
C ARG A 17 16.34 -4.64 -1.74
N MET A 18 15.41 -5.05 -2.58
CA MET A 18 14.76 -6.36 -2.51
C MET A 18 14.55 -6.92 -3.92
N PRO A 19 15.41 -7.86 -4.36
CA PRO A 19 15.18 -8.55 -5.63
C PRO A 19 13.87 -9.34 -5.58
N MET A 20 13.06 -9.23 -6.63
CA MET A 20 11.72 -9.86 -6.64
C MET A 20 11.77 -11.39 -6.57
N ALA A 21 12.80 -12.02 -7.15
CA ALA A 21 12.98 -13.47 -7.03
C ALA A 21 13.18 -13.90 -5.56
N GLU A 22 13.98 -13.16 -4.81
CA GLU A 22 14.22 -13.42 -3.39
C GLU A 22 12.99 -13.09 -2.54
N PHE A 23 12.23 -12.09 -2.92
CA PHE A 23 10.95 -11.80 -2.28
C PHE A 23 9.96 -12.96 -2.43
N ARG A 24 9.83 -13.50 -3.65
CA ARG A 24 8.99 -14.70 -3.87
C ARG A 24 9.45 -15.90 -3.05
N GLU A 25 10.76 -16.11 -2.93
CA GLU A 25 11.32 -17.16 -2.07
C GLU A 25 10.98 -16.96 -0.60
N LEU A 26 11.05 -15.71 -0.12
CA LEU A 26 10.64 -15.37 1.23
C LEU A 26 9.17 -15.71 1.47
N LEU A 27 8.29 -15.30 0.57
CA LEU A 27 6.86 -15.60 0.68
C LEU A 27 6.60 -17.10 0.74
N ALA A 28 7.29 -17.87 -0.10
CA ALA A 28 7.19 -19.33 -0.09
C ALA A 28 7.69 -19.95 1.23
N SER A 29 8.77 -19.43 1.78
CA SER A 29 9.33 -19.92 3.06
C SER A 29 8.40 -19.68 4.25
N LEU A 30 7.49 -18.70 4.14
CA LEU A 30 6.49 -18.37 5.16
C LEU A 30 5.15 -19.11 4.96
N GLY A 31 5.10 -20.03 4.01
CA GLY A 31 3.91 -20.83 3.73
C GLY A 31 2.98 -20.27 2.65
N GLY A 32 3.36 -19.18 2.01
CA GLY A 32 2.65 -18.66 0.85
C GLY A 32 2.87 -19.55 -0.37
N THR A 33 1.83 -19.74 -1.17
CA THR A 33 1.91 -20.53 -2.39
C THR A 33 1.54 -19.70 -3.61
N ARG A 34 2.03 -20.10 -4.78
CA ARG A 34 1.74 -19.44 -6.06
C ARG A 34 2.05 -17.94 -6.05
N ALA A 35 3.15 -17.57 -5.41
CA ALA A 35 3.57 -16.17 -5.31
C ALA A 35 4.00 -15.64 -6.68
N ALA A 36 3.46 -14.48 -7.05
CA ALA A 36 3.83 -13.73 -8.22
C ALA A 36 4.05 -12.26 -7.85
N THR A 37 4.97 -11.60 -8.51
CA THR A 37 5.26 -10.18 -8.27
C THR A 37 4.98 -9.36 -9.51
N LEU A 38 4.54 -8.12 -9.31
CA LEU A 38 4.31 -7.16 -10.38
C LEU A 38 5.30 -6.01 -10.22
N ILE A 39 6.14 -5.80 -11.20
CA ILE A 39 7.26 -4.84 -11.19
C ILE A 39 8.11 -4.94 -9.91
N ALA A 40 9.14 -4.11 -9.78
CA ALA A 40 10.09 -4.19 -8.67
C ALA A 40 9.69 -3.31 -7.45
N SER A 41 8.42 -2.97 -7.31
CA SER A 41 7.93 -2.07 -6.26
C SER A 41 7.44 -2.78 -4.99
N GLY A 42 7.59 -4.12 -4.91
CA GLY A 42 7.14 -4.89 -3.75
C GLY A 42 5.66 -5.27 -3.77
N ASN A 43 5.02 -5.22 -4.93
CA ASN A 43 3.65 -5.71 -5.09
C ASN A 43 3.68 -7.21 -5.39
N ALA A 44 2.90 -7.99 -4.67
CA ALA A 44 2.83 -9.43 -4.85
C ALA A 44 1.40 -9.95 -4.73
N VAL A 45 1.16 -11.06 -5.42
CA VAL A 45 -0.05 -11.87 -5.26
C VAL A 45 0.39 -13.21 -4.71
N VAL A 46 -0.24 -13.68 -3.66
CA VAL A 46 0.11 -14.95 -3.00
C VAL A 46 -1.13 -15.60 -2.40
N GLU A 47 -1.17 -16.91 -2.42
CA GLU A 47 -2.21 -17.66 -1.72
C GLU A 47 -1.73 -18.00 -0.31
N VAL A 48 -2.54 -17.66 0.68
CA VAL A 48 -2.21 -17.79 2.11
C VAL A 48 -3.35 -18.47 2.84
N GLU A 49 -3.02 -19.50 3.62
CA GLU A 49 -3.95 -20.08 4.59
C GLU A 49 -3.78 -19.42 5.96
N GLY A 50 -4.87 -19.29 6.69
CA GLY A 50 -4.86 -18.74 8.03
C GLY A 50 -5.01 -17.23 8.08
N ASP A 51 -4.51 -16.65 9.15
CA ASP A 51 -4.66 -15.23 9.43
C ASP A 51 -3.77 -14.37 8.54
N ALA A 52 -4.38 -13.51 7.73
CA ALA A 52 -3.69 -12.60 6.82
C ALA A 52 -2.80 -11.58 7.56
N ALA A 53 -3.28 -11.04 8.68
CA ALA A 53 -2.50 -10.08 9.46
C ALA A 53 -1.23 -10.72 10.05
N ALA A 54 -1.33 -11.96 10.53
CA ALA A 54 -0.18 -12.71 11.01
C ALA A 54 0.82 -12.98 9.88
N PHE A 55 0.34 -13.30 8.68
CA PHE A 55 1.21 -13.48 7.52
C PHE A 55 1.92 -12.17 7.14
N ASP A 56 1.22 -11.06 7.12
CA ASP A 56 1.81 -9.75 6.83
C ASP A 56 2.93 -9.41 7.83
N ARG A 57 2.70 -9.66 9.11
CA ARG A 57 3.74 -9.45 10.16
C ARG A 57 4.93 -10.39 9.98
N ALA A 58 4.68 -11.64 9.59
CA ALA A 58 5.75 -12.59 9.29
C ALA A 58 6.60 -12.14 8.08
N VAL A 59 5.96 -11.57 7.05
CA VAL A 59 6.66 -11.00 5.88
C VAL A 59 7.54 -9.82 6.31
N GLU A 60 7.04 -8.92 7.14
CA GLU A 60 7.83 -7.80 7.67
C GLU A 60 9.07 -8.28 8.43
N ALA A 61 8.90 -9.25 9.32
CA ALA A 61 10.01 -9.84 10.07
C ALA A 61 11.01 -10.54 9.15
N GLY A 62 10.53 -11.29 8.18
CA GLY A 62 11.37 -11.97 7.19
C GLY A 62 12.17 -11.01 6.30
N MET A 63 11.59 -9.89 5.93
CA MET A 63 12.31 -8.84 5.19
C MET A 63 13.43 -8.22 6.04
N ARG A 64 13.16 -7.97 7.32
CA ARG A 64 14.18 -7.47 8.25
C ARG A 64 15.34 -8.44 8.36
N ASP A 65 15.06 -9.72 8.55
CA ASP A 65 16.09 -10.75 8.74
C ASP A 65 16.87 -11.02 7.45
N ARG A 66 16.22 -11.03 6.31
CA ARG A 66 16.83 -11.39 5.03
C ARG A 66 17.47 -10.22 4.29
N PHE A 67 16.82 -9.06 4.30
CA PHE A 67 17.24 -7.88 3.53
C PHE A 67 17.77 -6.73 4.39
N GLY A 68 17.56 -6.77 5.70
CA GLY A 68 18.12 -5.79 6.63
C GLY A 68 17.38 -4.46 6.71
N PHE A 69 16.13 -4.39 6.27
CA PHE A 69 15.33 -3.17 6.38
C PHE A 69 13.96 -3.43 6.99
N ASP A 70 13.40 -2.41 7.60
CA ASP A 70 12.04 -2.41 8.15
C ASP A 70 11.09 -1.69 7.19
N ARG A 71 10.10 -2.41 6.68
CA ARG A 71 9.02 -1.83 5.83
C ARG A 71 7.70 -2.47 6.19
N GLU A 72 6.66 -1.66 6.20
CA GLU A 72 5.31 -2.12 6.46
C GLU A 72 4.76 -2.89 5.26
N VAL A 73 4.00 -3.93 5.57
CA VAL A 73 3.26 -4.73 4.60
C VAL A 73 1.77 -4.56 4.88
N ILE A 74 1.03 -4.23 3.84
CA ILE A 74 -0.44 -4.18 3.88
C ILE A 74 -0.94 -5.14 2.81
N SER A 75 -1.88 -5.98 3.17
CA SER A 75 -2.52 -6.88 2.20
C SER A 75 -4.02 -6.67 2.12
N ARG A 76 -4.56 -6.96 0.95
CA ARG A 76 -5.99 -6.90 0.64
C ARG A 76 -6.38 -8.11 -0.17
N THR A 77 -7.66 -8.50 -0.10
CA THR A 77 -8.22 -9.42 -1.07
C THR A 77 -8.48 -8.71 -2.40
N ALA A 78 -8.62 -9.46 -3.48
CA ALA A 78 -8.99 -8.87 -4.77
C ALA A 78 -10.35 -8.16 -4.70
N ALA A 79 -11.30 -8.68 -3.92
CA ALA A 79 -12.61 -8.04 -3.72
C ALA A 79 -12.48 -6.71 -2.99
N GLU A 80 -11.63 -6.62 -1.98
CA GLU A 80 -11.38 -5.36 -1.24
C GLU A 80 -10.75 -4.30 -2.15
N VAL A 81 -9.79 -4.67 -2.99
CA VAL A 81 -9.18 -3.75 -3.96
C VAL A 81 -10.21 -3.28 -4.98
N SER A 82 -11.00 -4.19 -5.52
CA SER A 82 -12.07 -3.85 -6.48
C SER A 82 -13.11 -2.93 -5.87
N ALA A 83 -13.52 -3.17 -4.63
CA ALA A 83 -14.48 -2.31 -3.93
C ALA A 83 -13.89 -0.92 -3.70
N SER A 84 -12.64 -0.82 -3.29
CA SER A 84 -11.97 0.48 -3.09
C SER A 84 -11.89 1.29 -4.38
N LEU A 85 -11.61 0.65 -5.50
CA LEU A 85 -11.57 1.30 -6.81
C LEU A 85 -12.97 1.74 -7.28
N ALA A 86 -13.99 0.90 -7.09
CA ALA A 86 -15.36 1.19 -7.51
C ALA A 86 -16.00 2.33 -6.68
N GLU A 87 -15.63 2.41 -5.40
CA GLU A 87 -16.15 3.40 -4.45
C GLU A 87 -15.27 4.64 -4.35
N HIS A 88 -14.35 4.85 -5.29
CA HIS A 88 -13.42 5.98 -5.25
C HIS A 88 -14.20 7.30 -5.14
N PRO A 89 -14.07 8.04 -4.01
CA PRO A 89 -14.91 9.21 -3.76
C PRO A 89 -14.55 10.43 -4.62
N LEU A 90 -13.36 10.41 -5.23
CA LEU A 90 -12.93 11.43 -6.17
C LEU A 90 -13.11 10.91 -7.60
N PRO A 91 -13.79 11.64 -8.52
CA PRO A 91 -13.98 11.17 -9.87
C PRO A 91 -12.65 10.85 -10.57
N VAL A 92 -12.55 9.66 -11.17
CA VAL A 92 -11.38 9.26 -11.93
C VAL A 92 -11.55 9.73 -13.38
N GLU A 93 -10.98 10.88 -13.69
CA GLU A 93 -10.96 11.44 -15.04
C GLU A 93 -9.74 10.96 -15.83
N ASP A 94 -8.60 10.83 -15.14
CA ASP A 94 -7.35 10.31 -15.66
C ASP A 94 -6.76 9.33 -14.66
N ALA A 95 -6.68 8.06 -15.03
CA ALA A 95 -6.15 7.01 -14.16
C ALA A 95 -4.70 7.28 -13.71
N ALA A 96 -3.91 7.98 -14.52
CA ALA A 96 -2.54 8.33 -14.16
C ALA A 96 -2.43 9.36 -13.02
N ARG A 97 -3.53 10.01 -12.67
CA ARG A 97 -3.60 11.05 -11.64
C ARG A 97 -4.36 10.62 -10.38
N SER A 98 -4.98 9.44 -10.42
CA SER A 98 -5.79 8.90 -9.33
C SER A 98 -5.09 7.75 -8.66
N TYR A 99 -5.06 7.76 -7.32
CA TYR A 99 -4.35 6.78 -6.50
C TYR A 99 -5.20 6.34 -5.32
N VAL A 100 -4.95 5.12 -4.88
CA VAL A 100 -5.45 4.60 -3.60
C VAL A 100 -4.24 4.29 -2.72
N CYS A 101 -4.22 4.86 -1.54
CA CYS A 101 -3.24 4.53 -0.51
C CYS A 101 -3.92 3.60 0.49
N PHE A 102 -3.48 2.36 0.54
CA PHE A 102 -4.02 1.37 1.46
C PHE A 102 -3.51 1.66 2.88
N LEU A 103 -4.43 1.72 3.82
CA LEU A 103 -4.13 2.02 5.23
C LEU A 103 -4.20 0.75 6.07
N ASP A 104 -3.38 0.65 7.09
CA ASP A 104 -3.38 -0.47 8.02
C ASP A 104 -4.55 -0.42 9.01
N ARG A 105 -5.13 0.76 9.19
CA ARG A 105 -6.26 1.01 10.09
C ARG A 105 -7.08 2.21 9.63
N ILE A 106 -8.32 2.29 10.11
CA ILE A 106 -9.17 3.46 9.90
C ILE A 106 -8.64 4.58 10.81
N PRO A 107 -8.34 5.79 10.26
CA PRO A 107 -7.86 6.90 11.08
C PRO A 107 -8.89 7.35 12.12
N ALA A 108 -8.41 7.76 13.29
CA ALA A 108 -9.24 8.37 14.31
C ALA A 108 -9.73 9.78 13.85
N PRO A 109 -10.88 10.26 14.36
CA PRO A 109 -11.38 11.58 13.99
C PRO A 109 -10.38 12.72 14.18
N GLU A 110 -9.57 12.66 15.24
CA GLU A 110 -8.54 13.67 15.53
C GLU A 110 -7.42 13.65 14.47
N ALA A 111 -7.04 12.49 13.98
CA ALA A 111 -6.06 12.34 12.91
C ALA A 111 -6.60 12.93 11.60
N ILE A 112 -7.87 12.70 11.30
CA ILE A 112 -8.54 13.28 10.12
C ILE A 112 -8.57 14.80 10.20
N GLU A 113 -8.87 15.35 11.37
CA GLU A 113 -8.86 16.80 11.58
C GLU A 113 -7.47 17.38 11.35
N GLN A 114 -6.43 16.78 11.92
CA GLN A 114 -5.04 17.20 11.71
C GLN A 114 -4.63 17.10 10.23
N ALA A 115 -5.01 16.02 9.56
CA ALA A 115 -4.75 15.84 8.13
C ALA A 115 -5.44 16.89 7.28
N SER A 116 -6.65 17.31 7.64
CA SER A 116 -7.40 18.35 6.94
C SER A 116 -6.75 19.71 6.98
N ALA A 117 -5.87 19.96 7.95
CA ALA A 117 -5.07 21.17 8.04
C ALA A 117 -3.83 21.18 7.15
N VAL A 118 -3.45 20.06 6.56
CA VAL A 118 -2.30 19.97 5.65
C VAL A 118 -2.65 20.62 4.30
N PRO A 119 -1.87 21.62 3.83
CA PRO A 119 -2.12 22.23 2.54
C PRO A 119 -2.05 21.25 1.38
N THR A 120 -2.98 21.35 0.45
CA THR A 120 -3.06 20.44 -0.70
C THR A 120 -2.87 21.12 -2.05
N GLY A 121 -2.98 22.45 -2.12
CA GLY A 121 -3.00 23.16 -3.41
C GLY A 121 -4.17 22.69 -4.26
N ALA A 122 -3.89 22.35 -5.52
CA ALA A 122 -4.88 21.82 -6.47
C ALA A 122 -5.15 20.32 -6.27
N ASP A 123 -4.28 19.62 -5.54
CA ASP A 123 -4.44 18.19 -5.28
C ASP A 123 -5.56 17.95 -4.26
N ARG A 124 -6.10 16.75 -4.28
CA ARG A 124 -7.22 16.36 -3.42
C ARG A 124 -7.00 15.01 -2.79
N TRP A 125 -7.56 14.84 -1.60
CA TRP A 125 -7.68 13.55 -0.96
C TRP A 125 -9.05 13.39 -0.31
N ALA A 126 -9.48 12.16 -0.16
CA ALA A 126 -10.68 11.81 0.56
C ALA A 126 -10.54 10.41 1.14
N LEU A 127 -11.13 10.18 2.31
CA LEU A 127 -11.21 8.84 2.87
C LEU A 127 -12.41 8.11 2.27
N GLY A 128 -12.15 6.90 1.77
CA GLY A 128 -13.19 5.92 1.51
C GLY A 128 -13.54 5.16 2.79
N GLU A 129 -14.12 3.98 2.65
CA GLU A 129 -14.51 3.16 3.81
C GLU A 129 -13.28 2.71 4.62
N HIS A 130 -12.19 2.34 3.95
CA HIS A 130 -10.99 1.79 4.59
C HIS A 130 -9.68 2.44 4.12
N ASP A 131 -9.67 3.09 2.98
CA ASP A 131 -8.45 3.55 2.33
C ASP A 131 -8.49 5.03 2.00
N LEU A 132 -7.30 5.61 1.81
CA LEU A 132 -7.13 7.00 1.41
C LEU A 132 -7.08 7.09 -0.12
N HIS A 133 -7.93 7.92 -0.69
CA HIS A 133 -7.98 8.18 -2.12
C HIS A 133 -7.33 9.53 -2.43
N LEU A 134 -6.51 9.56 -3.47
CA LEU A 134 -5.71 10.71 -3.86
C LEU A 134 -5.93 11.07 -5.32
N ARG A 135 -5.91 12.36 -5.60
CA ARG A 135 -5.89 12.89 -6.95
C ARG A 135 -4.83 13.99 -7.05
N PHE A 136 -3.87 13.78 -7.92
CA PHE A 136 -2.82 14.75 -8.21
C PHE A 136 -3.12 15.44 -9.55
N GLU A 137 -3.57 16.68 -9.50
CA GLU A 137 -4.06 17.41 -10.68
C GLU A 137 -3.01 17.54 -11.80
N ALA A 138 -1.73 17.71 -11.44
CA ALA A 138 -0.62 17.80 -12.37
C ALA A 138 0.22 16.51 -12.45
N GLY A 139 -0.27 15.41 -11.81
CA GLY A 139 0.47 14.16 -11.68
C GLY A 139 1.31 14.08 -10.41
N ALA A 140 1.61 12.85 -9.97
CA ALA A 140 2.30 12.61 -8.71
C ALA A 140 3.74 13.18 -8.67
N GLY A 141 4.39 13.30 -9.82
CA GLY A 141 5.75 13.85 -9.92
C GLY A 141 5.83 15.37 -9.67
N THR A 142 4.70 16.07 -9.76
CA THR A 142 4.57 17.51 -9.50
C THR A 142 3.52 17.80 -8.44
N ALA A 143 3.40 16.89 -7.46
CA ALA A 143 2.41 16.99 -6.40
C ALA A 143 2.61 18.25 -5.53
N GLU A 144 1.54 18.97 -5.29
CA GLU A 144 1.49 20.07 -4.33
C GLU A 144 1.21 19.56 -2.92
N LEU A 145 0.49 18.43 -2.82
CA LEU A 145 0.21 17.74 -1.57
C LEU A 145 1.45 17.01 -1.07
N ASP A 146 1.86 17.29 0.16
CA ASP A 146 2.89 16.51 0.86
C ASP A 146 2.26 15.26 1.47
N LEU A 147 2.34 14.15 0.76
CA LEU A 147 1.77 12.87 1.21
C LEU A 147 2.43 12.38 2.50
N THR A 148 3.73 12.56 2.65
CA THR A 148 4.44 12.16 3.87
C THR A 148 3.91 12.90 5.08
N ARG A 149 3.68 14.20 4.96
CA ARG A 149 3.10 15.02 6.02
C ARG A 149 1.67 14.61 6.31
N LEU A 150 0.87 14.36 5.27
CA LEU A 150 -0.52 13.90 5.41
C LEU A 150 -0.61 12.59 6.19
N LEU A 151 0.24 11.62 5.85
CA LEU A 151 0.24 10.29 6.50
C LEU A 151 0.78 10.30 7.93
N LYS A 152 1.48 11.36 8.34
CA LYS A 152 1.95 11.53 9.72
C LYS A 152 0.95 12.24 10.63
N ALA A 153 -0.08 12.80 10.04
CA ALA A 153 -1.10 13.55 10.79
C ALA A 153 -2.09 12.61 11.58
#